data_cf84c6b8597331238e63dea7fee3cbd1
#
_entry.id   cf84c6b8597331238e63dea7fee3cbd1
#
_cell.length_a   1.000
_cell.length_b   1.000
_cell.length_c   1.000
_cell.angle_alpha   90.00
_cell.angle_beta   90.00
_cell.angle_gamma   90.00
#
_symmetry.space_group_name_H-M   'P 1'
#
loop_
_entity.id
_entity.type
_entity.pdbx_description
1 polymer ?
#
loop_
_entity_poly.entity_id
_entity_poly.type
_entity_poly.pdbx_seq_one_letter_code
_entity_poly.pdbx_strand_id
1 'polypeptide(L)'
;WDGKVWQRIAVPTGNTLLAVWGSGASDVWAVGEGGVVIRWNGSRWSRVTTPVPDSAALNDVWGTSASDVWAVGDNGVIIHYDGTSWSSVSVPAINNLLTVFAVTTTDAWIGGDLGMLMHWDGTSWNEVASNTAAAVTHIRGTASTKIFATKQNNELWVWDGTKWTLSTAGVYGQRLWVNSDTDIWVHYLVGNAFHYNGTTWQSYSLSANSIWSTSSTNAWTFSSTDIYHYNGMVWDYRW
;
A
#
# COMPACT_ATOMS: atom_id res chain seq x y z
N TRP A 1 13.40 -9.48 10.02
CA TRP A 1 14.75 -9.52 9.45
C TRP A 1 15.69 -8.68 10.30
N ASP A 2 16.78 -9.27 10.77
CA ASP A 2 17.79 -8.60 11.59
C ASP A 2 19.07 -8.28 10.78
N GLY A 3 19.00 -8.36 9.47
CA GLY A 3 20.13 -8.23 8.55
C GLY A 3 20.76 -9.58 8.17
N LYS A 4 20.37 -10.67 8.81
CA LYS A 4 20.93 -12.02 8.58
C LYS A 4 19.85 -13.09 8.43
N VAL A 5 18.86 -13.08 9.31
CA VAL A 5 17.81 -14.11 9.36
C VAL A 5 16.43 -13.50 9.58
N TRP A 6 15.40 -14.16 9.03
CA TRP A 6 14.01 -13.87 9.36
C TRP A 6 13.66 -14.51 10.68
N GLN A 7 12.98 -13.77 11.54
CA GLN A 7 12.50 -14.25 12.84
C GLN A 7 10.98 -14.08 12.94
N ARG A 8 10.32 -15.11 13.43
CA ARG A 8 8.89 -15.02 13.72
C ARG A 8 8.69 -14.27 15.04
N ILE A 9 7.90 -13.20 15.00
CA ILE A 9 7.52 -12.42 16.18
C ILE A 9 6.06 -12.71 16.49
N ALA A 10 5.75 -13.00 17.76
CA ALA A 10 4.39 -13.22 18.20
C ALA A 10 3.59 -11.91 18.15
N VAL A 11 2.37 -11.98 17.66
CA VAL A 11 1.42 -10.87 17.58
C VAL A 11 0.22 -11.13 18.49
N PRO A 12 -0.42 -10.09 19.06
CA PRO A 12 -1.53 -10.24 20.03
C PRO A 12 -2.89 -10.43 19.33
N THR A 13 -2.92 -11.21 18.24
CA THR A 13 -4.14 -11.52 17.48
C THR A 13 -4.02 -12.86 16.77
N GLY A 14 -5.16 -13.53 16.59
CA GLY A 14 -5.29 -14.69 15.71
C GLY A 14 -5.86 -14.35 14.33
N ASN A 15 -6.25 -13.08 14.09
CA ASN A 15 -6.82 -12.64 12.84
C ASN A 15 -5.72 -12.48 11.77
N THR A 16 -6.10 -12.61 10.50
CA THR A 16 -5.21 -12.34 9.38
C THR A 16 -4.83 -10.86 9.35
N LEU A 17 -3.53 -10.57 9.26
CA LEU A 17 -3.04 -9.21 9.01
C LEU A 17 -2.91 -9.03 7.50
N LEU A 18 -3.44 -7.92 6.98
CA LEU A 18 -3.55 -7.65 5.54
C LEU A 18 -2.55 -6.60 5.06
N ALA A 19 -2.21 -5.63 5.92
CA ALA A 19 -1.27 -4.57 5.58
C ALA A 19 -0.39 -4.18 6.77
N VAL A 20 0.78 -3.62 6.46
CA VAL A 20 1.74 -3.12 7.42
C VAL A 20 2.40 -1.84 6.90
N TRP A 21 2.57 -0.87 7.78
CA TRP A 21 3.28 0.37 7.52
C TRP A 21 4.01 0.83 8.79
N GLY A 22 5.11 1.57 8.65
CA GLY A 22 5.83 2.11 9.78
C GLY A 22 6.57 3.41 9.49
N SER A 23 6.56 4.31 10.45
CA SER A 23 7.33 5.55 10.42
C SER A 23 8.80 5.35 10.82
N GLY A 24 9.11 4.19 11.41
CA GLY A 24 10.46 3.85 11.85
C GLY A 24 10.53 2.51 12.58
N ALA A 25 11.73 2.10 12.98
CA ALA A 25 12.00 0.80 13.58
C ALA A 25 11.24 0.53 14.91
N SER A 26 10.79 1.57 15.59
CA SER A 26 10.03 1.50 16.83
C SER A 26 8.58 1.97 16.71
N ASP A 27 8.10 2.19 15.52
CA ASP A 27 6.72 2.58 15.27
C ASP A 27 6.23 1.96 13.97
N VAL A 28 5.59 0.78 14.10
CA VAL A 28 5.03 0.04 12.99
C VAL A 28 3.59 -0.33 13.30
N TRP A 29 2.71 -0.17 12.35
CA TRP A 29 1.30 -0.50 12.40
C TRP A 29 1.00 -1.67 11.49
N ALA A 30 0.16 -2.59 11.94
CA ALA A 30 -0.41 -3.62 11.10
C ALA A 30 -1.92 -3.71 11.33
N VAL A 31 -2.65 -3.91 10.23
CA VAL A 31 -4.11 -3.95 10.21
C VAL A 31 -4.61 -5.21 9.51
N GLY A 32 -5.86 -5.62 9.77
CA GLY A 32 -6.38 -6.81 9.14
C GLY A 32 -7.84 -7.13 9.43
N GLU A 33 -8.18 -8.40 9.30
CA GLU A 33 -9.52 -8.93 9.51
C GLU A 33 -10.05 -8.64 10.91
N GLY A 34 -11.37 -8.48 11.03
CA GLY A 34 -12.02 -8.20 12.31
C GLY A 34 -11.65 -6.83 12.89
N GLY A 35 -11.39 -5.84 12.06
CA GLY A 35 -11.05 -4.48 12.46
C GLY A 35 -9.77 -4.38 13.30
N VAL A 36 -8.94 -5.41 13.24
CA VAL A 36 -7.72 -5.48 14.06
C VAL A 36 -6.74 -4.41 13.66
N VAL A 37 -6.23 -3.69 14.67
CA VAL A 37 -5.07 -2.81 14.58
C VAL A 37 -4.09 -3.19 15.68
N ILE A 38 -2.84 -3.41 15.32
CA ILE A 38 -1.74 -3.62 16.25
C ILE A 38 -0.60 -2.65 15.96
N ARG A 39 0.12 -2.23 17.02
CA ARG A 39 1.26 -1.33 16.94
C ARG A 39 2.49 -1.95 17.57
N TRP A 40 3.62 -1.85 16.89
CA TRP A 40 4.96 -2.18 17.36
C TRP A 40 5.63 -0.94 17.95
N ASN A 41 6.19 -1.05 19.13
CA ASN A 41 6.84 0.05 19.85
C ASN A 41 8.37 -0.10 19.92
N GLY A 42 8.96 -0.95 19.07
CA GLY A 42 10.39 -1.28 19.10
C GLY A 42 10.73 -2.52 19.92
N SER A 43 9.80 -3.01 20.77
CA SER A 43 10.03 -4.17 21.62
C SER A 43 8.93 -5.22 21.56
N ARG A 44 7.68 -4.81 21.38
CA ARG A 44 6.51 -5.70 21.32
C ARG A 44 5.39 -5.12 20.48
N TRP A 45 4.57 -6.01 19.94
CA TRP A 45 3.27 -5.68 19.37
C TRP A 45 2.20 -5.56 20.45
N SER A 46 1.34 -4.57 20.36
CA SER A 46 0.19 -4.38 21.24
C SER A 46 -1.06 -4.09 20.40
N ARG A 47 -2.20 -4.65 20.81
CA ARG A 47 -3.50 -4.34 20.17
C ARG A 47 -3.89 -2.89 20.51
N VAL A 48 -4.43 -2.19 19.54
CA VAL A 48 -4.90 -0.81 19.68
C VAL A 48 -6.42 -0.80 19.51
N THR A 49 -7.11 -0.08 20.37
CA THR A 49 -8.57 0.12 20.27
C THR A 49 -8.87 1.11 19.15
N THR A 50 -9.82 0.75 18.29
CA THR A 50 -10.28 1.56 17.19
C THR A 50 -11.82 1.60 17.17
N PRO A 51 -12.42 2.55 16.44
CA PRO A 51 -13.87 2.60 16.25
C PRO A 51 -14.39 1.62 15.18
N VAL A 52 -13.52 0.75 14.63
CA VAL A 52 -13.90 -0.21 13.57
C VAL A 52 -14.64 -1.39 14.17
N PRO A 53 -15.81 -1.79 13.60
CA PRO A 53 -16.51 -2.98 14.05
C PRO A 53 -15.76 -4.27 13.68
N ASP A 54 -15.87 -5.29 14.53
CA ASP A 54 -15.23 -6.60 14.30
C ASP A 54 -15.71 -7.32 13.02
N SER A 55 -16.78 -6.82 12.39
CA SER A 55 -17.31 -7.37 11.11
C SER A 55 -16.63 -6.81 9.88
N ALA A 56 -15.81 -5.77 9.99
CA ALA A 56 -15.11 -5.15 8.86
C ALA A 56 -13.63 -5.52 8.89
N ALA A 57 -13.04 -5.77 7.71
CA ALA A 57 -11.60 -5.87 7.58
C ALA A 57 -11.01 -4.48 7.29
N LEU A 58 -9.77 -4.25 7.76
CA LEU A 58 -8.92 -3.13 7.32
C LEU A 58 -7.93 -3.67 6.28
N ASN A 59 -8.03 -3.16 5.06
CA ASN A 59 -7.34 -3.71 3.89
C ASN A 59 -5.96 -3.07 3.66
N ASP A 60 -5.78 -1.79 4.02
CA ASP A 60 -4.51 -1.08 3.86
C ASP A 60 -4.30 -0.05 4.97
N VAL A 61 -3.02 0.25 5.24
CA VAL A 61 -2.58 1.25 6.22
C VAL A 61 -1.39 2.03 5.66
N TRP A 62 -1.43 3.35 5.78
CA TRP A 62 -0.35 4.23 5.34
C TRP A 62 -0.32 5.51 6.17
N GLY A 63 0.86 6.08 6.38
CA GLY A 63 1.01 7.33 7.09
C GLY A 63 2.11 8.22 6.54
N THR A 64 2.11 9.47 6.94
CA THR A 64 3.17 10.43 6.66
C THR A 64 4.13 10.59 7.84
N SER A 65 3.67 10.22 9.04
CA SER A 65 4.44 10.30 10.29
C SER A 65 3.86 9.40 11.38
N ALA A 66 4.54 9.30 12.51
CA ALA A 66 4.04 8.59 13.70
C ALA A 66 2.73 9.15 14.29
N SER A 67 2.31 10.33 13.86
CA SER A 67 1.09 11.05 14.32
C SER A 67 0.10 11.32 13.18
N ASP A 68 0.30 10.76 12.02
CA ASP A 68 -0.61 10.90 10.88
C ASP A 68 -0.63 9.57 10.12
N VAL A 69 -1.61 8.71 10.47
CA VAL A 69 -1.75 7.38 9.88
C VAL A 69 -3.20 7.14 9.49
N TRP A 70 -3.41 6.67 8.29
CA TRP A 70 -4.70 6.30 7.72
C TRP A 70 -4.82 4.80 7.59
N ALA A 71 -6.00 4.25 7.86
CA ALA A 71 -6.33 2.88 7.50
C ALA A 71 -7.71 2.82 6.86
N VAL A 72 -7.85 1.96 5.87
CA VAL A 72 -9.06 1.84 5.06
C VAL A 72 -9.49 0.38 4.95
N GLY A 73 -10.78 0.15 4.73
CA GLY A 73 -11.29 -1.21 4.73
C GLY A 73 -12.67 -1.39 4.09
N ASP A 74 -13.29 -2.50 4.46
CA ASP A 74 -14.57 -2.92 3.93
C ASP A 74 -15.68 -1.93 4.25
N ASN A 75 -16.68 -1.88 3.35
CA ASN A 75 -17.89 -1.05 3.51
C ASN A 75 -17.60 0.44 3.72
N GLY A 76 -16.56 0.97 3.08
CA GLY A 76 -16.19 2.38 3.16
C GLY A 76 -15.56 2.81 4.48
N VAL A 77 -15.08 1.87 5.29
CA VAL A 77 -14.42 2.20 6.56
C VAL A 77 -13.13 2.98 6.28
N ILE A 78 -13.04 4.17 6.88
CA ILE A 78 -11.83 4.99 6.95
C ILE A 78 -11.62 5.37 8.41
N ILE A 79 -10.41 5.16 8.91
CA ILE A 79 -9.98 5.67 10.21
C ILE A 79 -8.67 6.43 10.08
N HIS A 80 -8.50 7.45 10.91
CA HIS A 80 -7.33 8.30 10.96
C HIS A 80 -6.78 8.36 12.38
N TYR A 81 -5.46 8.20 12.52
CA TYR A 81 -4.71 8.36 13.76
C TYR A 81 -4.01 9.72 13.78
N ASP A 82 -4.32 10.54 14.79
CA ASP A 82 -3.85 11.92 14.97
C ASP A 82 -2.61 12.04 15.88
N GLY A 83 -1.98 10.92 16.20
CA GLY A 83 -0.88 10.83 17.18
C GLY A 83 -1.35 10.46 18.59
N THR A 84 -2.66 10.50 18.86
CA THR A 84 -3.24 10.20 20.17
C THR A 84 -4.25 9.06 20.09
N SER A 85 -5.16 9.13 19.14
CA SER A 85 -6.27 8.18 18.99
C SER A 85 -6.69 7.97 17.54
N TRP A 86 -7.30 6.82 17.27
CA TRP A 86 -7.99 6.56 16.01
C TRP A 86 -9.41 7.12 16.05
N SER A 87 -9.80 7.83 15.03
CA SER A 87 -11.15 8.34 14.82
C SER A 87 -11.71 7.88 13.47
N SER A 88 -13.04 7.63 13.41
CA SER A 88 -13.72 7.35 12.14
C SER A 88 -13.83 8.59 11.30
N VAL A 89 -13.59 8.44 10.00
CA VAL A 89 -13.83 9.48 9.00
C VAL A 89 -14.99 9.05 8.13
N SER A 90 -16.06 9.85 8.11
CA SER A 90 -17.26 9.54 7.35
C SER A 90 -17.15 10.00 5.92
N VAL A 91 -17.42 9.10 4.98
CA VAL A 91 -17.53 9.38 3.55
C VAL A 91 -18.83 8.73 3.03
N PRO A 92 -19.43 9.23 1.94
CA PRO A 92 -20.62 8.62 1.36
C PRO A 92 -20.34 7.28 0.64
N ALA A 93 -19.11 6.80 0.65
CA ALA A 93 -18.70 5.54 0.02
C ALA A 93 -19.17 4.34 0.85
N ILE A 94 -19.71 3.33 0.15
CA ILE A 94 -20.14 2.04 0.72
C ILE A 94 -19.34 0.87 0.15
N ASN A 95 -18.45 1.13 -0.80
CA ASN A 95 -17.63 0.11 -1.45
C ASN A 95 -16.43 -0.26 -0.55
N ASN A 96 -15.85 -1.45 -0.79
CA ASN A 96 -14.62 -1.80 -0.12
C ASN A 96 -13.49 -0.89 -0.61
N LEU A 97 -12.75 -0.34 0.33
CA LEU A 97 -11.56 0.45 0.09
C LEU A 97 -10.36 -0.48 0.20
N LEU A 98 -9.52 -0.51 -0.83
CA LEU A 98 -8.47 -1.51 -0.98
C LEU A 98 -7.07 -0.96 -0.73
N THR A 99 -6.87 0.34 -0.88
CA THR A 99 -5.56 0.98 -0.74
C THR A 99 -5.69 2.40 -0.25
N VAL A 100 -4.74 2.84 0.55
CA VAL A 100 -4.56 4.23 0.98
C VAL A 100 -3.10 4.65 0.79
N PHE A 101 -2.88 5.88 0.38
CA PHE A 101 -1.56 6.48 0.24
C PHE A 101 -1.64 7.96 0.58
N ALA A 102 -0.82 8.42 1.49
CA ALA A 102 -0.70 9.84 1.83
C ALA A 102 0.67 10.37 1.40
N VAL A 103 0.66 11.49 0.69
CA VAL A 103 1.86 12.24 0.30
C VAL A 103 2.25 13.19 1.43
N THR A 104 1.25 13.88 1.97
CA THR A 104 1.35 14.81 3.10
C THR A 104 0.13 14.66 4.00
N THR A 105 0.10 15.35 5.12
CA THR A 105 -1.06 15.42 6.03
C THR A 105 -2.31 16.04 5.37
N THR A 106 -2.15 16.73 4.26
CA THR A 106 -3.22 17.41 3.50
C THR A 106 -3.40 16.88 2.08
N ASP A 107 -2.73 15.79 1.73
CA ASP A 107 -2.82 15.19 0.41
C ASP A 107 -2.71 13.66 0.54
N ALA A 108 -3.83 13.00 0.42
CA ALA A 108 -3.92 11.54 0.47
C ALA A 108 -4.93 11.00 -0.54
N TRP A 109 -4.76 9.74 -0.91
CA TRP A 109 -5.55 9.05 -1.92
C TRP A 109 -6.05 7.71 -1.42
N ILE A 110 -7.27 7.38 -1.78
CA ILE A 110 -7.89 6.07 -1.51
C ILE A 110 -8.37 5.49 -2.83
N GLY A 111 -8.10 4.21 -3.00
CA GLY A 111 -8.64 3.40 -4.08
C GLY A 111 -9.46 2.24 -3.57
N GLY A 112 -10.44 1.78 -4.36
CA GLY A 112 -11.34 0.71 -3.94
C GLY A 112 -12.05 0.01 -5.09
N ASP A 113 -13.04 -0.81 -4.72
CA ASP A 113 -13.88 -1.56 -5.65
C ASP A 113 -14.64 -0.66 -6.60
N LEU A 114 -15.02 -1.21 -7.75
CA LEU A 114 -15.80 -0.53 -8.80
C LEU A 114 -15.16 0.76 -9.31
N GLY A 115 -13.84 0.85 -9.25
CA GLY A 115 -13.08 2.03 -9.68
C GLY A 115 -13.15 3.21 -8.70
N MET A 116 -13.58 2.96 -7.46
CA MET A 116 -13.59 4.00 -6.43
C MET A 116 -12.21 4.65 -6.32
N LEU A 117 -12.19 5.98 -6.38
CA LEU A 117 -11.00 6.79 -6.22
C LEU A 117 -11.38 8.07 -5.48
N MET A 118 -10.70 8.36 -4.39
CA MET A 118 -10.94 9.55 -3.57
C MET A 118 -9.64 10.27 -3.27
N HIS A 119 -9.71 11.59 -3.13
CA HIS A 119 -8.62 12.48 -2.79
C HIS A 119 -8.95 13.29 -1.53
N TRP A 120 -8.03 13.31 -0.59
CA TRP A 120 -8.04 14.16 0.61
C TRP A 120 -7.32 15.48 0.32
N ASP A 121 -8.02 16.58 0.48
CA ASP A 121 -7.50 17.94 0.23
C ASP A 121 -7.04 18.67 1.50
N GLY A 122 -6.93 17.94 2.62
CA GLY A 122 -6.62 18.50 3.95
C GLY A 122 -7.86 18.83 4.77
N THR A 123 -9.06 18.78 4.18
CA THR A 123 -10.33 19.11 4.86
C THR A 123 -11.42 18.07 4.61
N SER A 124 -11.47 17.50 3.43
CA SER A 124 -12.49 16.54 3.02
C SER A 124 -11.97 15.51 2.01
N TRP A 125 -12.58 14.34 2.00
CA TRP A 125 -12.41 13.34 0.97
C TRP A 125 -13.37 13.63 -0.19
N ASN A 126 -12.81 13.84 -1.37
CA ASN A 126 -13.55 14.14 -2.58
C ASN A 126 -13.42 13.00 -3.59
N GLU A 127 -14.52 12.59 -4.21
CA GLU A 127 -14.50 11.59 -5.27
C GLU A 127 -13.81 12.14 -6.51
N VAL A 128 -12.94 11.33 -7.11
CA VAL A 128 -12.22 11.63 -8.34
C VAL A 128 -12.60 10.63 -9.42
N ALA A 129 -12.90 11.11 -10.62
CA ALA A 129 -13.26 10.23 -11.73
C ALA A 129 -12.08 9.32 -12.10
N SER A 130 -12.25 8.01 -11.93
CA SER A 130 -11.26 6.99 -12.29
C SER A 130 -11.38 6.52 -13.73
N ASN A 131 -12.47 6.92 -14.42
CA ASN A 131 -12.81 6.55 -15.81
C ASN A 131 -12.84 5.03 -16.07
N THR A 132 -13.11 4.22 -15.03
CA THR A 132 -13.15 2.76 -15.11
C THR A 132 -14.01 2.18 -14.00
N ALA A 133 -14.57 1.00 -14.24
CA ALA A 133 -15.19 0.19 -13.20
C ALA A 133 -14.23 -0.85 -12.57
N ALA A 134 -12.99 -0.95 -13.07
CA ALA A 134 -11.99 -1.85 -12.50
C ALA A 134 -11.51 -1.33 -11.14
N ALA A 135 -11.49 -2.18 -10.13
CA ALA A 135 -11.03 -1.83 -8.79
C ALA A 135 -9.61 -1.24 -8.82
N VAL A 136 -9.42 -0.16 -8.05
CA VAL A 136 -8.10 0.46 -7.84
C VAL A 136 -7.43 -0.27 -6.68
N THR A 137 -6.40 -1.06 -7.00
CA THR A 137 -5.81 -2.03 -6.06
C THR A 137 -4.62 -1.49 -5.27
N HIS A 138 -3.83 -0.59 -5.86
CA HIS A 138 -2.70 0.08 -5.19
C HIS A 138 -2.53 1.50 -5.69
N ILE A 139 -2.16 2.38 -4.77
CA ILE A 139 -1.79 3.77 -5.06
C ILE A 139 -0.46 4.04 -4.35
N ARG A 140 0.54 4.55 -5.05
CA ARG A 140 1.83 5.00 -4.49
C ARG A 140 2.35 6.17 -5.32
N GLY A 141 3.17 7.01 -4.72
CA GLY A 141 3.70 8.18 -5.43
C GLY A 141 4.91 8.80 -4.75
N THR A 142 5.42 9.85 -5.35
CA THR A 142 6.59 10.60 -4.88
C THR A 142 6.25 12.05 -4.53
N ALA A 143 5.18 12.57 -5.10
CA ALA A 143 4.71 13.93 -4.91
C ALA A 143 3.23 14.05 -5.27
N SER A 144 2.58 15.14 -4.84
CA SER A 144 1.17 15.47 -5.16
C SER A 144 0.88 15.55 -6.66
N THR A 145 1.91 15.72 -7.48
CA THR A 145 1.83 15.76 -8.94
C THR A 145 2.37 14.50 -9.63
N LYS A 146 2.72 13.48 -8.84
CA LYS A 146 3.30 12.25 -9.37
C LYS A 146 2.87 11.05 -8.56
N ILE A 147 1.69 10.53 -8.89
CA ILE A 147 1.08 9.39 -8.21
C ILE A 147 0.77 8.31 -9.26
N PHE A 148 0.93 7.08 -8.87
CA PHE A 148 0.68 5.91 -9.70
C PHE A 148 -0.41 5.07 -9.07
N ALA A 149 -1.25 4.46 -9.89
CA ALA A 149 -2.26 3.52 -9.45
C ALA A 149 -2.28 2.27 -10.34
N THR A 150 -2.39 1.12 -9.72
CA THR A 150 -2.67 -0.13 -10.43
C THR A 150 -4.13 -0.52 -10.23
N LYS A 151 -4.69 -1.20 -11.23
CA LYS A 151 -6.08 -1.64 -11.24
C LYS A 151 -6.20 -3.14 -11.39
N GLN A 152 -7.34 -3.69 -11.01
CA GLN A 152 -7.61 -5.14 -11.11
C GLN A 152 -7.51 -5.67 -12.55
N ASN A 153 -7.77 -4.86 -13.55
CA ASN A 153 -7.56 -5.18 -14.96
C ASN A 153 -6.09 -5.08 -15.41
N ASN A 154 -5.15 -4.95 -14.46
CA ASN A 154 -3.71 -4.85 -14.64
C ASN A 154 -3.20 -3.55 -15.27
N GLU A 155 -4.03 -2.55 -15.43
CA GLU A 155 -3.61 -1.25 -15.93
C GLU A 155 -2.77 -0.48 -14.90
N LEU A 156 -1.73 0.20 -15.39
CA LEU A 156 -0.98 1.22 -14.64
C LEU A 156 -1.45 2.61 -15.07
N TRP A 157 -1.89 3.40 -14.12
CA TRP A 157 -2.34 4.78 -14.31
C TRP A 157 -1.42 5.75 -13.61
N VAL A 158 -1.29 6.95 -14.16
CA VAL A 158 -0.41 8.01 -13.65
C VAL A 158 -1.22 9.29 -13.49
N TRP A 159 -1.11 9.90 -12.31
CA TRP A 159 -1.59 11.24 -11.98
C TRP A 159 -0.47 12.25 -12.22
N ASP A 160 -0.77 13.32 -12.96
CA ASP A 160 0.16 14.39 -13.33
C ASP A 160 -0.03 15.69 -12.52
N GLY A 161 -0.86 15.65 -11.48
CA GLY A 161 -1.27 16.80 -10.69
C GLY A 161 -2.61 17.41 -11.14
N THR A 162 -3.13 16.99 -12.30
CA THR A 162 -4.39 17.50 -12.86
C THR A 162 -5.35 16.42 -13.29
N LYS A 163 -4.85 15.32 -13.82
CA LYS A 163 -5.65 14.21 -14.34
C LYS A 163 -4.95 12.87 -14.26
N TRP A 164 -5.72 11.81 -14.20
CA TRP A 164 -5.26 10.45 -14.35
C TRP A 164 -5.19 10.05 -15.81
N THR A 165 -4.08 9.47 -16.23
CA THR A 165 -3.86 8.96 -17.59
C THR A 165 -3.36 7.53 -17.57
N LEU A 166 -3.83 6.71 -18.52
CA LEU A 166 -3.32 5.35 -18.70
C LEU A 166 -1.86 5.41 -19.15
N SER A 167 -1.00 4.66 -18.48
CA SER A 167 0.41 4.52 -18.89
C SER A 167 0.51 3.76 -20.22
N THR A 168 1.30 4.29 -21.13
CA THR A 168 1.60 3.67 -22.43
C THR A 168 2.88 2.83 -22.42
N ALA A 169 3.43 2.59 -21.24
CA ALA A 169 4.73 1.90 -21.07
C ALA A 169 4.69 0.39 -21.40
N GLY A 170 3.52 -0.18 -21.67
CA GLY A 170 3.37 -1.63 -21.92
C GLY A 170 3.58 -2.50 -20.68
N VAL A 171 3.51 -1.89 -19.50
CA VAL A 171 3.67 -2.52 -18.19
C VAL A 171 2.30 -2.74 -17.57
N TYR A 172 2.11 -3.90 -16.97
CA TYR A 172 0.86 -4.30 -16.35
C TYR A 172 1.10 -5.00 -15.01
N GLY A 173 0.19 -4.79 -14.06
CA GLY A 173 0.28 -5.45 -12.76
C GLY A 173 -0.75 -4.93 -11.77
N GLN A 174 -0.84 -5.60 -10.64
CA GLN A 174 -1.81 -5.30 -9.57
C GLN A 174 -1.13 -4.83 -8.28
N ARG A 175 0.19 -4.92 -8.21
CA ARG A 175 0.98 -4.48 -7.07
C ARG A 175 1.96 -3.41 -7.53
N LEU A 176 2.16 -2.43 -6.69
CA LEU A 176 2.94 -1.24 -7.03
C LEU A 176 3.79 -0.83 -5.82
N TRP A 177 5.05 -0.51 -6.09
CA TRP A 177 5.92 0.17 -5.16
C TRP A 177 6.71 1.27 -5.86
N VAL A 178 6.84 2.43 -5.23
CA VAL A 178 7.48 3.61 -5.80
C VAL A 178 8.46 4.17 -4.78
N ASN A 179 9.76 4.17 -5.11
CA ASN A 179 10.79 4.81 -4.32
C ASN A 179 11.06 6.24 -4.79
N SER A 180 11.06 6.43 -6.10
CA SER A 180 11.27 7.72 -6.76
C SER A 180 10.65 7.70 -8.16
N ASP A 181 10.66 8.84 -8.85
CA ASP A 181 10.19 8.97 -10.24
C ASP A 181 10.98 8.10 -11.23
N THR A 182 12.15 7.64 -10.82
CA THR A 182 13.07 6.81 -11.62
C THR A 182 13.26 5.42 -11.03
N ASP A 183 12.48 5.04 -10.01
CA ASP A 183 12.58 3.74 -9.35
C ASP A 183 11.18 3.26 -8.97
N ILE A 184 10.55 2.55 -9.90
CA ILE A 184 9.16 2.09 -9.80
C ILE A 184 9.11 0.59 -10.07
N TRP A 185 8.44 -0.13 -9.18
CA TRP A 185 8.18 -1.55 -9.32
C TRP A 185 6.70 -1.80 -9.53
N VAL A 186 6.38 -2.56 -10.56
CA VAL A 186 5.02 -3.04 -10.84
C VAL A 186 5.05 -4.56 -10.89
N HIS A 187 4.15 -5.20 -10.18
CA HIS A 187 4.15 -6.66 -10.10
C HIS A 187 2.80 -7.23 -10.54
N TYR A 188 2.86 -8.22 -11.43
CA TYR A 188 1.73 -9.04 -11.82
C TYR A 188 1.71 -10.32 -10.98
N LEU A 189 0.56 -10.66 -10.40
CA LEU A 189 0.43 -11.77 -9.43
C LEU A 189 0.90 -13.13 -9.96
N VAL A 190 0.87 -13.32 -11.27
CA VAL A 190 1.30 -14.55 -11.91
C VAL A 190 2.33 -14.24 -13.00
N GLY A 191 3.60 -14.34 -12.66
CA GLY A 191 4.68 -14.47 -13.62
C GLY A 191 5.68 -13.35 -13.80
N ASN A 192 5.34 -12.07 -13.70
CA ASN A 192 6.29 -11.01 -14.01
C ASN A 192 6.32 -9.87 -12.98
N ALA A 193 7.53 -9.42 -12.66
CA ALA A 193 7.78 -8.12 -12.05
C ALA A 193 8.42 -7.19 -13.10
N PHE A 194 8.08 -5.93 -13.06
CA PHE A 194 8.63 -4.88 -13.91
C PHE A 194 9.30 -3.83 -13.05
N HIS A 195 10.50 -3.41 -13.42
CA HIS A 195 11.25 -2.36 -12.76
C HIS A 195 11.58 -1.23 -13.73
N TYR A 196 11.16 -0.02 -13.39
CA TYR A 196 11.57 1.20 -14.09
C TYR A 196 12.81 1.78 -13.42
N ASN A 197 13.88 1.95 -14.19
CA ASN A 197 15.17 2.46 -13.72
C ASN A 197 15.42 3.94 -14.08
N GLY A 198 14.36 4.65 -14.46
CA GLY A 198 14.44 6.04 -14.90
C GLY A 198 14.56 6.22 -16.42
N THR A 199 14.87 5.17 -17.17
CA THR A 199 14.99 5.22 -18.63
C THR A 199 14.19 4.12 -19.32
N THR A 200 14.25 2.91 -18.81
CA THR A 200 13.60 1.73 -19.39
C THR A 200 12.92 0.88 -18.33
N TRP A 201 11.93 0.12 -18.78
CA TRP A 201 11.32 -0.94 -17.99
C TRP A 201 12.04 -2.27 -18.26
N GLN A 202 12.47 -2.92 -17.19
CA GLN A 202 13.04 -4.26 -17.21
C GLN A 202 12.04 -5.25 -16.63
N SER A 203 11.90 -6.43 -17.24
CA SER A 203 11.02 -7.50 -16.77
C SER A 203 11.81 -8.63 -16.13
N TYR A 204 11.23 -9.20 -15.07
CA TYR A 204 11.76 -10.36 -14.36
C TYR A 204 10.67 -11.43 -14.29
N SER A 205 11.01 -12.68 -14.57
CA SER A 205 10.10 -13.81 -14.39
C SER A 205 10.07 -14.19 -12.90
N LEU A 206 9.07 -13.69 -12.19
CA LEU A 206 8.97 -13.82 -10.75
C LEU A 206 7.50 -13.71 -10.32
N SER A 207 6.97 -14.74 -9.67
CA SER A 207 5.62 -14.73 -9.10
C SER A 207 5.68 -14.33 -7.64
N ALA A 208 4.91 -13.30 -7.26
CA ALA A 208 4.83 -12.87 -5.88
C ALA A 208 3.49 -12.19 -5.56
N ASN A 209 3.18 -12.07 -4.27
CA ASN A 209 1.95 -11.44 -3.79
C ASN A 209 2.14 -9.99 -3.39
N SER A 210 3.39 -9.56 -3.18
CA SER A 210 3.72 -8.24 -2.68
C SER A 210 5.12 -7.85 -3.14
N ILE A 211 5.38 -6.56 -3.23
CA ILE A 211 6.70 -6.01 -3.50
C ILE A 211 6.96 -4.81 -2.60
N TRP A 212 8.18 -4.71 -2.10
CA TRP A 212 8.66 -3.60 -1.30
C TRP A 212 10.13 -3.34 -1.62
N SER A 213 10.55 -2.10 -1.65
CA SER A 213 11.96 -1.78 -1.85
C SER A 213 12.38 -0.51 -1.13
N THR A 214 13.67 -0.38 -0.90
CA THR A 214 14.29 0.83 -0.33
C THR A 214 15.13 1.58 -1.35
N SER A 215 15.45 0.95 -2.47
CA SER A 215 16.23 1.54 -3.56
C SER A 215 16.13 0.67 -4.81
N SER A 216 16.61 1.18 -5.93
CA SER A 216 16.68 0.46 -7.21
C SER A 216 17.56 -0.80 -7.19
N THR A 217 18.32 -1.02 -6.12
CA THR A 217 19.20 -2.19 -5.94
C THR A 217 18.85 -3.03 -4.70
N ASN A 218 17.77 -2.70 -4.01
CA ASN A 218 17.35 -3.41 -2.80
C ASN A 218 15.83 -3.51 -2.74
N ALA A 219 15.30 -4.59 -3.29
CA ALA A 219 13.88 -4.88 -3.28
C ALA A 219 13.60 -6.28 -2.73
N TRP A 220 12.43 -6.45 -2.16
CA TRP A 220 11.97 -7.70 -1.59
C TRP A 220 10.60 -8.05 -2.17
N THR A 221 10.37 -9.32 -2.39
CA THR A 221 9.07 -9.81 -2.80
C THR A 221 8.73 -11.12 -2.08
N PHE A 222 7.44 -11.35 -1.89
CA PHE A 222 6.92 -12.44 -1.10
C PHE A 222 5.86 -13.19 -1.90
N SER A 223 5.96 -14.51 -1.92
CA SER A 223 4.89 -15.41 -2.33
C SER A 223 4.23 -16.04 -1.09
N SER A 224 3.36 -17.02 -1.28
CA SER A 224 2.80 -17.78 -0.16
C SER A 224 3.85 -18.62 0.59
N THR A 225 4.97 -18.95 -0.07
CA THR A 225 6.00 -19.87 0.43
C THR A 225 7.40 -19.31 0.38
N ASP A 226 7.65 -18.29 -0.46
CA ASP A 226 8.99 -17.89 -0.82
C ASP A 226 9.23 -16.41 -0.56
N ILE A 227 10.47 -16.09 -0.19
CA ILE A 227 10.97 -14.72 -0.07
C ILE A 227 12.15 -14.57 -1.02
N TYR A 228 12.10 -13.56 -1.87
CA TYR A 228 13.19 -13.21 -2.77
C TYR A 228 13.71 -11.81 -2.47
N HIS A 229 15.00 -11.63 -2.61
CA HIS A 229 15.71 -10.37 -2.47
C HIS A 229 16.39 -9.99 -3.77
N TYR A 230 16.14 -8.77 -4.27
CA TYR A 230 16.85 -8.19 -5.39
C TYR A 230 18.06 -7.39 -4.89
N ASN A 231 19.23 -7.72 -5.39
CA ASN A 231 20.52 -7.14 -4.98
C ASN A 231 21.06 -6.10 -5.98
N GLY A 232 20.22 -5.65 -6.92
CA GLY A 232 20.61 -4.74 -8.01
C GLY A 232 20.97 -5.43 -9.31
N MET A 233 21.11 -6.77 -9.32
CA MET A 233 21.44 -7.56 -10.52
C MET A 233 20.48 -8.73 -10.71
N VAL A 234 20.23 -9.50 -9.64
CA VAL A 234 19.43 -10.71 -9.68
C VAL A 234 18.51 -10.80 -8.47
N TRP A 235 17.47 -11.61 -8.60
CA TRP A 235 16.62 -12.01 -7.49
C TRP A 235 17.19 -13.28 -6.86
N ASP A 236 17.56 -13.19 -5.58
CA ASP A 236 18.07 -14.30 -4.79
C ASP A 236 16.98 -14.85 -3.89
N TYR A 237 16.81 -16.18 -3.89
CA TYR A 237 15.94 -16.87 -2.94
C TYR A 237 16.48 -16.73 -1.51
N ARG A 238 15.58 -16.42 -0.54
CA ARG A 238 15.97 -16.21 0.87
C ARG A 238 15.22 -17.11 1.84
N TRP A 239 14.02 -17.59 1.45
CA TRP A 239 13.24 -18.55 2.23
C TRP A 239 12.16 -19.19 1.34
#